data_5b9e3b143e06f24c6f8aea0d02d85927
#
_entry.id   5b9e3b143e06f24c6f8aea0d02d85927
#
_cell.length_a   1.000
_cell.length_b   1.000
_cell.length_c   1.000
_cell.angle_alpha   90.00
_cell.angle_beta   90.00
_cell.angle_gamma   90.00
#
_symmetry.space_group_name_H-M   'P 1'
#
loop_
_entity.id
_entity.type
_entity.pdbx_description
1 polymer ?
#
loop_
_entity_poly.entity_id
_entity_poly.type
_entity_poly.pdbx_seq_one_letter_code
_entity_poly.pdbx_strand_id
1 'polypeptide(L)'
;MDLTESGDSFRTNEDLDVVLKRGLPECNALYAGGQDLRDPYVSPLFADFTRGFPPTLVQSGTRDLFLSNSVRIHRRLRDAGIDAELHVWEAMPHGGFLPGEAPENDEITAEVARFIWRVTG
;
A
#
# COMPACT_ATOMS: atom_id res chain seq x y z
N MET A 1 -2.33 -4.86 -2.95
CA MET A 1 -1.39 -5.79 -2.30
C MET A 1 -0.93 -6.80 -3.32
N ASP A 2 0.32 -7.21 -3.28
CA ASP A 2 0.93 -8.28 -4.07
C ASP A 2 1.62 -9.23 -3.10
N LEU A 3 1.02 -10.39 -2.86
CA LEU A 3 1.53 -11.37 -1.92
C LEU A 3 2.66 -12.24 -2.51
N THR A 4 2.99 -12.05 -3.81
CA THR A 4 4.18 -12.68 -4.40
C THR A 4 5.49 -11.97 -4.01
N GLU A 5 5.37 -10.81 -3.34
CA GLU A 5 6.50 -9.98 -2.91
C GLU A 5 7.45 -9.60 -4.06
N SER A 6 6.89 -9.43 -5.28
CA SER A 6 7.68 -9.17 -6.49
C SER A 6 8.13 -7.71 -6.64
N GLY A 7 7.76 -6.83 -5.71
CA GLY A 7 8.14 -5.42 -5.73
C GLY A 7 9.58 -5.20 -5.23
N ASP A 8 10.27 -4.22 -5.79
CA ASP A 8 11.67 -3.93 -5.43
C ASP A 8 11.87 -3.57 -3.96
N SER A 9 10.89 -2.87 -3.34
CA SER A 9 10.98 -2.45 -1.95
C SER A 9 11.08 -3.62 -0.96
N PHE A 10 10.65 -4.82 -1.32
CA PHE A 10 10.87 -6.02 -0.50
C PHE A 10 12.35 -6.38 -0.31
N ARG A 11 13.22 -5.90 -1.21
CA ARG A 11 14.67 -6.05 -1.09
C ARG A 11 15.34 -4.78 -0.61
N THR A 12 14.95 -3.61 -1.19
CA THR A 12 15.63 -2.35 -0.93
C THR A 12 15.32 -1.78 0.44
N ASN A 13 14.15 -2.11 1.00
CA ASN A 13 13.69 -1.59 2.29
C ASN A 13 13.71 -2.64 3.41
N GLU A 14 14.21 -3.86 3.14
CA GLU A 14 14.21 -4.98 4.10
C GLU A 14 14.85 -4.60 5.45
N ASP A 15 15.94 -3.83 5.43
CA ASP A 15 16.64 -3.38 6.63
C ASP A 15 16.26 -1.94 7.05
N LEU A 16 15.43 -1.25 6.27
CA LEU A 16 15.00 0.12 6.53
C LEU A 16 13.66 0.19 7.25
N ASP A 17 12.78 -0.76 6.99
CA ASP A 17 11.49 -0.84 7.65
C ASP A 17 11.66 -1.38 9.07
N VAL A 18 11.30 -0.56 10.06
CA VAL A 18 11.44 -0.93 11.48
C VAL A 18 10.25 -1.74 12.00
N VAL A 19 9.17 -1.82 11.21
CA VAL A 19 7.94 -2.56 11.54
C VAL A 19 7.96 -3.93 10.86
N LEU A 20 8.21 -3.94 9.55
CA LEU A 20 8.28 -5.15 8.74
C LEU A 20 9.72 -5.36 8.28
N LYS A 21 10.48 -6.10 9.06
CA LYS A 21 11.91 -6.30 8.80
C LYS A 21 12.23 -7.28 7.66
N ARG A 22 11.24 -8.03 7.22
CA ARG A 22 11.36 -9.02 6.14
C ARG A 22 10.01 -9.22 5.47
N GLY A 23 10.01 -9.84 4.29
CA GLY A 23 8.79 -10.34 3.67
C GLY A 23 8.02 -11.29 4.60
N LEU A 24 6.78 -11.55 4.26
CA LEU A 24 5.84 -12.35 5.06
C LEU A 24 5.42 -13.64 4.31
N PRO A 25 6.35 -14.41 3.71
CA PRO A 25 6.00 -15.53 2.83
C PRO A 25 5.14 -16.59 3.52
N GLU A 26 5.40 -16.89 4.79
CA GLU A 26 4.61 -17.85 5.57
C GLU A 26 3.20 -17.34 5.85
N CYS A 27 3.07 -16.06 6.21
CA CYS A 27 1.77 -15.41 6.40
C CYS A 27 0.99 -15.35 5.09
N ASN A 28 1.68 -15.02 3.98
CA ASN A 28 1.08 -14.96 2.65
C ASN A 28 0.57 -16.34 2.20
N ALA A 29 1.36 -17.38 2.43
CA ALA A 29 0.97 -18.77 2.12
C ALA A 29 -0.23 -19.22 2.96
N LEU A 30 -0.23 -18.89 4.26
CA LEU A 30 -1.35 -19.20 5.16
C LEU A 30 -2.63 -18.47 4.72
N TYR A 31 -2.53 -17.19 4.40
CA TYR A 31 -3.67 -16.38 3.92
C TYR A 31 -4.22 -16.93 2.60
N ALA A 32 -3.34 -17.29 1.66
CA ALA A 32 -3.74 -17.82 0.36
C ALA A 32 -4.42 -19.19 0.45
N GLY A 33 -4.17 -19.97 1.52
CA GLY A 33 -4.82 -21.26 1.72
C GLY A 33 -4.61 -22.24 0.56
N GLY A 34 -3.47 -22.18 -0.12
CA GLY A 34 -3.16 -23.00 -1.28
C GLY A 34 -3.64 -22.42 -2.64
N GLN A 35 -4.26 -21.25 -2.65
CA GLN A 35 -4.59 -20.53 -3.88
C GLN A 35 -3.34 -19.93 -4.52
N ASP A 36 -3.42 -19.65 -5.83
CA ASP A 36 -2.35 -18.92 -6.52
C ASP A 36 -2.19 -17.52 -5.89
N LEU A 37 -0.97 -17.17 -5.51
CA LEU A 37 -0.65 -15.84 -4.99
C LEU A 37 -0.94 -14.72 -5.99
N ARG A 38 -1.12 -15.01 -7.27
CA ARG A 38 -1.52 -14.06 -8.31
C ARG A 38 -3.05 -13.99 -8.52
N ASP A 39 -3.81 -14.81 -7.83
CA ASP A 39 -5.27 -14.67 -7.89
C ASP A 39 -5.69 -13.27 -7.44
N PRO A 40 -6.54 -12.54 -8.20
CA PRO A 40 -6.99 -11.20 -7.84
C PRO A 40 -7.65 -11.07 -6.47
N TYR A 41 -8.27 -12.13 -5.98
CA TYR A 41 -8.85 -12.16 -4.63
C TYR A 41 -7.81 -12.39 -3.52
N VAL A 42 -6.65 -12.91 -3.88
CA VAL A 42 -5.49 -13.07 -2.98
C VAL A 42 -4.59 -11.84 -3.06
N SER A 43 -4.27 -11.41 -4.28
CA SER A 43 -3.41 -10.24 -4.54
C SER A 43 -4.13 -9.24 -5.45
N PRO A 44 -4.85 -8.26 -4.89
CA PRO A 44 -5.60 -7.27 -5.66
C PRO A 44 -4.78 -6.49 -6.70
N LEU A 45 -3.46 -6.48 -6.60
CA LEU A 45 -2.62 -5.89 -7.64
C LEU A 45 -2.86 -6.52 -9.02
N PHE A 46 -3.27 -7.78 -9.09
CA PHE A 46 -3.54 -8.49 -10.35
C PHE A 46 -4.99 -8.38 -10.83
N ALA A 47 -5.84 -7.62 -10.11
CA ALA A 47 -7.23 -7.44 -10.48
C ALA A 47 -7.41 -6.61 -11.77
N ASP A 48 -8.56 -6.81 -12.40
CA ASP A 48 -9.03 -5.95 -13.50
C ASP A 48 -9.86 -4.80 -12.94
N PHE A 49 -9.31 -3.60 -12.95
CA PHE A 49 -9.96 -2.38 -12.48
C PHE A 49 -10.80 -1.68 -13.55
N THR A 50 -10.78 -2.14 -14.81
CA THR A 50 -11.56 -1.52 -15.90
C THR A 50 -13.06 -1.62 -15.69
N ARG A 51 -13.51 -2.54 -14.83
CA ARG A 51 -14.91 -2.73 -14.45
C ARG A 51 -15.41 -1.73 -13.39
N GLY A 52 -14.54 -0.82 -12.97
CA GLY A 52 -14.83 0.18 -11.94
C GLY A 52 -14.27 -0.22 -10.58
N PHE A 53 -13.84 0.79 -9.84
CA PHE A 53 -13.36 0.69 -8.46
C PHE A 53 -13.64 2.04 -7.76
N PRO A 54 -13.90 2.06 -6.46
CA PRO A 54 -14.16 3.32 -5.77
C PRO A 54 -12.94 4.25 -5.78
N PRO A 55 -13.14 5.58 -5.57
CA PRO A 55 -12.05 6.50 -5.31
C PRO A 55 -11.15 5.96 -4.21
N THR A 56 -9.85 6.03 -4.41
CA THR A 56 -8.89 5.33 -3.54
C THR A 56 -7.74 6.23 -3.14
N LEU A 57 -7.50 6.34 -1.84
CA LEU A 57 -6.28 6.91 -1.27
C LEU A 57 -5.35 5.79 -0.85
N VAL A 58 -4.10 5.86 -1.32
CA VAL A 58 -3.00 4.97 -0.92
C VAL A 58 -1.95 5.79 -0.20
N GLN A 59 -1.50 5.30 0.96
CA GLN A 59 -0.41 5.93 1.70
C GLN A 59 0.71 4.92 1.94
N SER A 60 1.94 5.39 1.89
CA SER A 60 3.14 4.61 2.14
C SER A 60 4.27 5.52 2.58
N GLY A 61 5.39 4.97 2.95
CA GLY A 61 6.59 5.71 3.29
C GLY A 61 7.80 5.27 2.47
N THR A 62 8.82 6.14 2.43
CA THR A 62 10.04 5.82 1.67
C THR A 62 10.82 4.63 2.26
N ARG A 63 10.54 4.26 3.53
CA ARG A 63 11.12 3.10 4.20
C ARG A 63 10.15 1.93 4.36
N ASP A 64 8.92 2.06 3.84
CA ASP A 64 7.91 1.00 3.92
C ASP A 64 8.30 -0.17 3.00
N LEU A 65 8.28 -1.37 3.56
CA LEU A 65 8.51 -2.61 2.81
C LEU A 65 7.50 -2.78 1.66
N PHE A 66 6.28 -2.24 1.81
CA PHE A 66 5.21 -2.31 0.82
C PHE A 66 5.14 -1.10 -0.13
N LEU A 67 6.17 -0.25 -0.15
CA LEU A 67 6.19 0.92 -1.05
C LEU A 67 5.94 0.54 -2.52
N SER A 68 6.58 -0.50 -3.02
CA SER A 68 6.35 -0.97 -4.39
C SER A 68 4.90 -1.41 -4.63
N ASN A 69 4.27 -2.05 -3.64
CA ASN A 69 2.85 -2.42 -3.74
C ASN A 69 1.97 -1.18 -3.88
N SER A 70 2.25 -0.15 -3.08
CA SER A 70 1.53 1.12 -3.07
C SER A 70 1.67 1.87 -4.39
N VAL A 71 2.89 1.97 -4.91
CA VAL A 71 3.15 2.60 -6.22
C VAL A 71 2.46 1.86 -7.35
N ARG A 72 2.59 0.54 -7.37
CA ARG A 72 2.06 -0.30 -8.46
C ARG A 72 0.53 -0.32 -8.47
N ILE A 73 -0.12 -0.45 -7.30
CA ILE A 73 -1.59 -0.42 -7.26
C ILE A 73 -2.14 0.95 -7.66
N HIS A 74 -1.53 2.03 -7.19
CA HIS A 74 -1.90 3.39 -7.60
C HIS A 74 -1.82 3.56 -9.12
N ARG A 75 -0.72 3.14 -9.76
CA ARG A 75 -0.57 3.20 -11.23
C ARG A 75 -1.65 2.42 -11.94
N ARG A 76 -1.94 1.20 -11.52
CA ARG A 76 -2.99 0.37 -12.13
C ARG A 76 -4.38 0.99 -12.00
N LEU A 77 -4.70 1.59 -10.85
CA LEU A 77 -5.96 2.30 -10.66
C LEU A 77 -6.06 3.50 -11.61
N ARG A 78 -5.00 4.32 -11.70
CA ARG A 78 -4.94 5.47 -12.60
C ARG A 78 -5.05 5.06 -14.08
N ASP A 79 -4.37 4.00 -14.48
CA ASP A 79 -4.43 3.48 -15.86
C ASP A 79 -5.84 2.96 -16.22
N ALA A 80 -6.60 2.51 -15.24
CA ALA A 80 -8.01 2.13 -15.39
C ALA A 80 -9.00 3.32 -15.29
N GLY A 81 -8.51 4.56 -15.16
CA GLY A 81 -9.34 5.76 -15.04
C GLY A 81 -9.97 5.98 -13.67
N ILE A 82 -9.52 5.24 -12.66
CA ILE A 82 -10.02 5.40 -11.29
C ILE A 82 -9.40 6.65 -10.65
N ASP A 83 -10.22 7.38 -9.89
CA ASP A 83 -9.75 8.50 -9.05
C ASP A 83 -8.90 7.93 -7.90
N ALA A 84 -7.59 8.03 -8.05
CA ALA A 84 -6.64 7.48 -7.07
C ALA A 84 -5.55 8.50 -6.74
N GLU A 85 -5.27 8.63 -5.46
CA GLU A 85 -4.18 9.44 -4.90
C GLU A 85 -3.14 8.53 -4.24
N LEU A 86 -1.87 8.92 -4.32
CA LEU A 86 -0.77 8.27 -3.62
C LEU A 86 0.02 9.31 -2.85
N HIS A 87 0.11 9.15 -1.53
CA HIS A 87 0.93 9.95 -0.65
C HIS A 87 2.09 9.11 -0.13
N VAL A 88 3.32 9.58 -0.34
CA VAL A 88 4.53 8.91 0.14
C VAL A 88 5.26 9.85 1.09
N TRP A 89 5.42 9.41 2.33
CA TRP A 89 6.00 10.17 3.42
C TRP A 89 7.48 9.84 3.59
N GLU A 90 8.31 10.87 3.73
CA GLU A 90 9.75 10.69 3.89
C GLU A 90 10.06 9.95 5.20
N ALA A 91 10.94 8.96 5.12
CA ALA A 91 11.40 8.12 6.23
C ALA A 91 10.32 7.32 6.97
N MET A 92 9.06 7.36 6.53
CA MET A 92 7.98 6.61 7.17
C MET A 92 8.12 5.11 6.89
N PRO A 93 8.09 4.26 7.93
CA PRO A 93 8.05 2.80 7.78
C PRO A 93 6.62 2.33 7.49
N HIS A 94 6.41 1.02 7.42
CA HIS A 94 5.08 0.43 7.27
C HIS A 94 4.13 0.85 8.41
N GLY A 95 2.91 1.22 8.04
CA GLY A 95 1.84 1.53 8.99
C GLY A 95 1.89 2.92 9.62
N GLY A 96 2.87 3.75 9.29
CA GLY A 96 3.00 5.11 9.80
C GLY A 96 4.18 5.30 10.74
N PHE A 97 4.35 6.51 11.24
CA PHE A 97 5.34 6.78 12.28
C PHE A 97 4.90 6.13 13.59
N LEU A 98 5.88 5.65 14.37
CA LEU A 98 5.60 5.05 15.67
C LEU A 98 4.83 6.04 16.56
N PRO A 99 3.99 5.55 17.48
CA PRO A 99 3.28 6.41 18.43
C PRO A 99 4.24 7.35 19.15
N GLY A 100 4.02 8.63 19.00
CA GLY A 100 4.88 9.69 19.53
C GLY A 100 4.53 11.02 18.85
N GLU A 101 5.32 12.02 19.12
CA GLU A 101 5.12 13.41 18.68
C GLU A 101 5.67 13.65 17.24
N ALA A 102 5.34 12.77 16.29
CA ALA A 102 5.68 13.05 14.89
C ALA A 102 4.59 13.94 14.30
N PRO A 103 4.89 15.20 13.93
CA PRO A 103 3.89 16.11 13.33
C PRO A 103 3.32 15.58 12.03
N GLU A 104 4.05 14.73 11.34
CA GLU A 104 3.62 14.05 10.13
C GLU A 104 2.39 13.16 10.35
N ASN A 105 2.17 12.63 11.55
CA ASN A 105 0.95 11.85 11.85
C ASN A 105 -0.32 12.71 11.77
N ASP A 106 -0.25 13.97 12.19
CA ASP A 106 -1.36 14.91 12.07
C ASP A 106 -1.61 15.26 10.60
N GLU A 107 -0.55 15.46 9.82
CA GLU A 107 -0.65 15.70 8.38
C GLU A 107 -1.26 14.50 7.66
N ILE A 108 -0.80 13.28 7.96
CA ILE A 108 -1.39 12.03 7.42
C ILE A 108 -2.88 11.98 7.69
N THR A 109 -3.28 12.27 8.93
CA THR A 109 -4.69 12.25 9.34
C THR A 109 -5.50 13.31 8.59
N ALA A 110 -4.94 14.52 8.44
CA ALA A 110 -5.60 15.61 7.71
C ALA A 110 -5.78 15.27 6.22
N GLU A 111 -4.79 14.61 5.58
CA GLU A 111 -4.90 14.16 4.18
C GLU A 111 -5.99 13.11 4.01
N VAL A 112 -6.08 12.13 4.92
CA VAL A 112 -7.16 11.14 4.92
C VAL A 112 -8.53 11.82 5.05
N ALA A 113 -8.67 12.73 6.00
CA ALA A 113 -9.92 13.47 6.21
C ALA A 113 -10.32 14.28 4.97
N ARG A 114 -9.36 14.98 4.36
CA ARG A 114 -9.60 15.76 3.13
C ARG A 114 -10.08 14.86 1.99
N PHE A 115 -9.41 13.72 1.80
CA PHE A 115 -9.80 12.76 0.77
C PHE A 115 -11.22 12.26 1.00
N ILE A 116 -11.56 11.82 2.21
CA ILE A 116 -12.90 11.34 2.56
C ILE A 116 -13.95 12.42 2.26
N TRP A 117 -13.76 13.65 2.73
CA TRP A 117 -14.67 14.76 2.46
C TRP A 117 -14.86 15.02 0.95
N ARG A 118 -13.79 14.95 0.18
CA ARG A 118 -13.84 15.16 -1.27
C ARG A 118 -14.69 14.11 -2.00
N VAL A 119 -14.65 12.86 -1.54
CA VAL A 119 -15.32 11.75 -2.24
C VAL A 119 -16.70 11.40 -1.70
N THR A 120 -17.08 11.91 -0.52
CA THR A 120 -18.38 11.63 0.13
C THR A 120 -19.25 12.86 0.30
N GLY A 121 -18.69 14.07 0.26
CA GLY A 121 -19.39 15.34 0.37
C GLY A 121 -19.90 15.79 -0.95
#